data_872ca8778137db3cb677ebd5024677f2
#
_entry.id   872ca8778137db3cb677ebd5024677f2
#
_cell.length_a   1.000
_cell.length_b   1.000
_cell.length_c   1.000
_cell.angle_alpha   90.00
_cell.angle_beta   90.00
_cell.angle_gamma   90.00
#
_symmetry.space_group_name_H-M   'P 1'
#
loop_
_entity.id
_entity.type
_entity.pdbx_description
1 polymer ?
#
loop_
_entity_poly.entity_id
_entity_poly.type
_entity_poly.pdbx_seq_one_letter_code
_entity_poly.pdbx_strand_id
1 'polypeptide(L)'
;MTSTPTPERTRPFWRRPIWILGHVIALTAVVLFARLGLWQLDRLDEKRDRNREIAARSDGPAVDLGEVDLDVARYQRVTATGTFDAAADTLLPFRSYEGSVGSHAVTPLVLDDGTVVLVNRGWVPDLPTPPPGGEVTVEGILMTSGDRRTSVDVDDLDRDAFPLWLLQTGPPPDGDYPIRLDPPARDEGPHRSYAIQWFLFAGVVAVGYPILLRRRSRERPAG
;
A
#
# COMPACT_ATOMS: atom_id res chain seq x y z
N MET A 1 22.67 77.41 -26.85
CA MET A 1 21.72 76.30 -27.03
C MET A 1 22.19 75.14 -26.16
N THR A 2 21.66 75.06 -24.96
CA THR A 2 21.99 73.99 -24.00
C THR A 2 20.98 72.84 -24.19
N SER A 3 21.45 71.76 -24.77
CA SER A 3 20.67 70.51 -24.93
C SER A 3 20.50 69.83 -23.59
N THR A 4 19.25 69.79 -23.10
CA THR A 4 18.86 69.07 -21.91
C THR A 4 18.98 67.56 -22.20
N PRO A 5 19.71 66.76 -21.41
CA PRO A 5 19.81 65.33 -21.63
C PRO A 5 18.46 64.65 -21.36
N THR A 6 17.99 63.90 -22.32
CA THR A 6 16.78 63.09 -22.18
C THR A 6 17.01 62.00 -21.09
N PRO A 7 16.14 61.90 -20.08
CA PRO A 7 16.34 60.90 -19.02
C PRO A 7 16.28 59.47 -19.62
N GLU A 8 17.34 58.74 -19.51
CA GLU A 8 17.47 57.35 -19.91
C GLU A 8 16.54 56.50 -19.04
N ARG A 9 15.46 55.98 -19.61
CA ARG A 9 14.49 55.09 -18.91
C ARG A 9 15.21 53.80 -18.52
N THR A 10 15.74 53.74 -17.32
CA THR A 10 16.34 52.53 -16.79
C THR A 10 15.27 51.43 -16.63
N ARG A 11 15.49 50.28 -17.26
CA ARG A 11 14.56 49.13 -17.17
C ARG A 11 14.38 48.75 -15.71
N PRO A 12 13.14 48.50 -15.25
CA PRO A 12 12.89 48.10 -13.89
C PRO A 12 13.62 46.75 -13.58
N PHE A 13 14.16 46.60 -12.38
CA PHE A 13 15.04 45.48 -11.99
C PHE A 13 14.41 44.12 -12.22
N TRP A 14 13.12 43.99 -12.03
CA TRP A 14 12.38 42.72 -12.23
C TRP A 14 12.34 42.25 -13.68
N ARG A 15 12.67 43.10 -14.68
CA ARG A 15 12.84 42.76 -16.11
C ARG A 15 14.27 42.38 -16.48
N ARG A 16 15.23 42.37 -15.54
CA ARG A 16 16.58 41.89 -15.82
C ARG A 16 16.59 40.36 -16.00
N PRO A 17 17.46 39.79 -16.87
CA PRO A 17 17.45 38.34 -17.17
C PRO A 17 17.49 37.46 -15.94
N ILE A 18 18.29 37.82 -14.94
CA ILE A 18 18.42 37.06 -13.69
C ILE A 18 17.09 36.99 -12.90
N TRP A 19 16.28 38.07 -12.92
CA TRP A 19 14.99 38.09 -12.26
C TRP A 19 13.91 37.36 -13.06
N ILE A 20 14.01 37.38 -14.42
CA ILE A 20 13.13 36.58 -15.27
C ILE A 20 13.36 35.10 -14.96
N LEU A 21 14.63 34.68 -14.86
CA LEU A 21 14.96 33.31 -14.44
C LEU A 21 14.37 32.99 -13.05
N GLY A 22 14.48 33.92 -12.09
CA GLY A 22 13.90 33.77 -10.76
C GLY A 22 12.37 33.61 -10.79
N HIS A 23 11.67 34.36 -11.65
CA HIS A 23 10.22 34.21 -11.83
C HIS A 23 9.86 32.85 -12.40
N VAL A 24 10.59 32.36 -13.40
CA VAL A 24 10.38 31.04 -14.00
C VAL A 24 10.59 29.96 -12.96
N ILE A 25 11.70 30.00 -12.21
CA ILE A 25 11.98 29.03 -11.16
C ILE A 25 10.88 29.03 -10.08
N ALA A 26 10.48 30.22 -9.59
CA ALA A 26 9.44 30.31 -8.56
C ALA A 26 8.10 29.77 -9.04
N LEU A 27 7.70 30.12 -10.27
CA LEU A 27 6.46 29.61 -10.86
C LEU A 27 6.50 28.10 -11.05
N THR A 28 7.60 27.59 -11.62
CA THR A 28 7.82 26.15 -11.81
C THR A 28 7.76 25.40 -10.47
N ALA A 29 8.41 25.94 -9.43
CA ALA A 29 8.38 25.33 -8.10
C ALA A 29 6.96 25.27 -7.52
N VAL A 30 6.18 26.36 -7.61
CA VAL A 30 4.79 26.38 -7.15
C VAL A 30 3.95 25.34 -7.88
N VAL A 31 4.04 25.29 -9.22
CA VAL A 31 3.31 24.33 -10.03
C VAL A 31 3.73 22.89 -9.69
N LEU A 32 5.02 22.64 -9.60
CA LEU A 32 5.56 21.31 -9.27
C LEU A 32 5.08 20.83 -7.90
N PHE A 33 5.22 21.66 -6.87
CA PHE A 33 4.80 21.30 -5.51
C PHE A 33 3.29 21.10 -5.41
N ALA A 34 2.48 21.95 -6.08
CA ALA A 34 1.05 21.77 -6.14
C ALA A 34 0.67 20.44 -6.82
N ARG A 35 1.34 20.08 -7.95
CA ARG A 35 1.13 18.81 -8.64
C ARG A 35 1.51 17.60 -7.78
N LEU A 36 2.62 17.68 -7.04
CA LEU A 36 3.03 16.63 -6.11
C LEU A 36 2.03 16.48 -4.95
N GLY A 37 1.49 17.59 -4.44
CA GLY A 37 0.44 17.58 -3.43
C GLY A 37 -0.83 16.89 -3.92
N LEU A 38 -1.31 17.25 -5.11
CA LEU A 38 -2.48 16.61 -5.74
C LEU A 38 -2.22 15.11 -5.98
N TRP A 39 -1.06 14.75 -6.54
CA TRP A 39 -0.70 13.35 -6.73
C TRP A 39 -0.73 12.53 -5.44
N GLN A 40 -0.30 13.11 -4.32
CA GLN A 40 -0.38 12.44 -3.01
C GLN A 40 -1.85 12.25 -2.56
N LEU A 41 -2.74 13.20 -2.85
CA LEU A 41 -4.16 13.02 -2.56
C LEU A 41 -4.79 11.91 -3.42
N ASP A 42 -4.46 11.86 -4.72
CA ASP A 42 -4.93 10.79 -5.60
C ASP A 42 -4.49 9.41 -5.06
N ARG A 43 -3.23 9.29 -4.60
CA ARG A 43 -2.72 8.05 -3.99
C ARG A 43 -3.42 7.69 -2.67
N LEU A 44 -3.78 8.71 -1.89
CA LEU A 44 -4.56 8.49 -0.67
C LEU A 44 -5.95 7.93 -0.99
N ASP A 45 -6.61 8.49 -2.00
CA ASP A 45 -7.95 8.06 -2.40
C ASP A 45 -7.93 6.64 -2.99
N GLU A 46 -6.94 6.29 -3.84
CA GLU A 46 -6.74 4.92 -4.32
C GLU A 46 -6.56 3.91 -3.16
N LYS A 47 -5.79 4.32 -2.13
CA LYS A 47 -5.60 3.48 -0.94
C LYS A 47 -6.89 3.29 -0.15
N ARG A 48 -7.67 4.35 0.01
CA ARG A 48 -8.97 4.30 0.72
C ARG A 48 -9.97 3.44 -0.01
N ASP A 49 -10.02 3.55 -1.34
CA ASP A 49 -10.92 2.74 -2.16
C ASP A 49 -10.60 1.26 -2.01
N ARG A 50 -9.32 0.90 -2.10
CA ARG A 50 -8.86 -0.46 -1.87
C ARG A 50 -9.16 -0.94 -0.44
N ASN A 51 -8.94 -0.10 0.57
CA ASN A 51 -9.21 -0.46 1.95
C ASN A 51 -10.71 -0.68 2.20
N ARG A 52 -11.58 0.10 1.54
CA ARG A 52 -13.04 -0.12 1.57
C ARG A 52 -13.44 -1.44 0.92
N GLU A 53 -12.84 -1.79 -0.21
CA GLU A 53 -13.07 -3.06 -0.87
C GLU A 53 -12.64 -4.25 0.01
N ILE A 54 -11.43 -4.18 0.59
CA ILE A 54 -10.96 -5.19 1.54
C ILE A 54 -11.94 -5.33 2.71
N ALA A 55 -12.34 -4.22 3.33
CA ALA A 55 -13.27 -4.24 4.46
C ALA A 55 -14.62 -4.85 4.10
N ALA A 56 -15.19 -4.45 2.96
CA ALA A 56 -16.50 -4.95 2.53
C ALA A 56 -16.53 -6.47 2.34
N ARG A 57 -15.40 -7.06 1.92
CA ARG A 57 -15.30 -8.50 1.63
C ARG A 57 -14.79 -9.31 2.81
N SER A 58 -13.79 -8.80 3.56
CA SER A 58 -13.19 -9.54 4.67
C SER A 58 -13.95 -9.44 5.98
N ASP A 59 -14.75 -8.38 6.18
CA ASP A 59 -15.55 -8.20 7.40
C ASP A 59 -16.99 -8.74 7.25
N GLY A 60 -17.35 -9.13 6.01
CA GLY A 60 -18.64 -9.75 5.72
C GLY A 60 -18.78 -11.17 6.29
N PRO A 61 -19.96 -11.77 6.15
CA PRO A 61 -20.16 -13.17 6.51
C PRO A 61 -19.27 -14.07 5.65
N ALA A 62 -18.80 -15.18 6.22
CA ALA A 62 -18.09 -16.19 5.46
C ALA A 62 -19.04 -16.89 4.47
N VAL A 63 -18.56 -17.09 3.26
CA VAL A 63 -19.24 -17.83 2.18
C VAL A 63 -18.54 -19.16 2.00
N ASP A 64 -19.27 -20.20 1.63
CA ASP A 64 -18.64 -21.49 1.30
C ASP A 64 -17.71 -21.33 0.09
N LEU A 65 -16.51 -21.92 0.15
CA LEU A 65 -15.51 -21.79 -0.91
C LEU A 65 -16.02 -22.30 -2.27
N GLY A 66 -16.88 -23.32 -2.28
CA GLY A 66 -17.51 -23.86 -3.49
C GLY A 66 -18.53 -22.92 -4.15
N GLU A 67 -19.02 -21.92 -3.43
CA GLU A 67 -19.98 -20.93 -3.91
C GLU A 67 -19.32 -19.61 -4.35
N VAL A 68 -17.99 -19.52 -4.26
CA VAL A 68 -17.25 -18.26 -4.51
C VAL A 68 -17.15 -17.98 -5.99
N ASP A 69 -17.52 -16.77 -6.40
CA ASP A 69 -17.24 -16.23 -7.73
C ASP A 69 -15.77 -15.76 -7.80
N LEU A 70 -14.95 -16.45 -8.59
CA LEU A 70 -13.51 -16.20 -8.74
C LEU A 70 -13.17 -14.79 -9.24
N ASP A 71 -14.06 -14.15 -10.01
CA ASP A 71 -13.82 -12.80 -10.53
C ASP A 71 -13.80 -11.74 -9.42
N VAL A 72 -14.47 -12.03 -8.29
CA VAL A 72 -14.58 -11.14 -7.13
C VAL A 72 -14.05 -11.73 -5.84
N ALA A 73 -13.43 -12.91 -5.90
CA ALA A 73 -13.04 -13.71 -4.75
C ALA A 73 -11.96 -13.09 -3.87
N ARG A 74 -11.14 -12.20 -4.41
CA ARG A 74 -10.04 -11.58 -3.65
C ARG A 74 -10.56 -10.87 -2.41
N TYR A 75 -9.95 -11.17 -1.27
CA TYR A 75 -10.32 -10.69 0.07
C TYR A 75 -11.68 -11.19 0.59
N GLN A 76 -12.35 -12.09 -0.14
CA GLN A 76 -13.59 -12.70 0.35
C GLN A 76 -13.30 -13.56 1.58
N ARG A 77 -14.11 -13.39 2.62
CA ARG A 77 -14.11 -14.27 3.78
C ARG A 77 -14.86 -15.55 3.42
N VAL A 78 -14.21 -16.70 3.64
CA VAL A 78 -14.77 -17.99 3.24
C VAL A 78 -14.60 -19.04 4.31
N THR A 79 -15.42 -20.08 4.22
CA THR A 79 -15.24 -21.37 4.89
C THR A 79 -14.89 -22.43 3.85
N ALA A 80 -14.00 -23.35 4.19
CA ALA A 80 -13.64 -24.49 3.38
C ALA A 80 -13.58 -25.73 4.27
N THR A 81 -14.24 -26.82 3.86
CA THR A 81 -14.25 -28.09 4.58
C THR A 81 -13.48 -29.13 3.79
N GLY A 82 -12.58 -29.85 4.46
CA GLY A 82 -11.73 -30.85 3.84
C GLY A 82 -10.74 -31.47 4.81
N THR A 83 -9.74 -32.17 4.26
CA THR A 83 -8.68 -32.81 5.03
C THR A 83 -7.33 -32.22 4.65
N PHE A 84 -6.52 -31.85 5.64
CA PHE A 84 -5.16 -31.39 5.38
C PHE A 84 -4.25 -32.50 4.85
N ASP A 85 -3.53 -32.23 3.78
CA ASP A 85 -2.43 -33.11 3.31
C ASP A 85 -1.15 -32.80 4.11
N ALA A 86 -1.00 -33.49 5.24
CA ALA A 86 0.15 -33.29 6.13
C ALA A 86 1.48 -33.70 5.47
N ALA A 87 1.47 -34.53 4.43
CA ALA A 87 2.69 -34.92 3.72
C ALA A 87 3.23 -33.79 2.84
N ALA A 88 2.37 -32.86 2.42
CA ALA A 88 2.71 -31.68 1.64
C ALA A 88 2.79 -30.39 2.49
N ASP A 89 2.85 -30.50 3.82
CA ASP A 89 3.04 -29.35 4.71
C ASP A 89 4.36 -28.65 4.42
N THR A 90 4.34 -27.35 4.26
CA THR A 90 5.50 -26.53 3.86
C THR A 90 5.69 -25.36 4.79
N LEU A 91 6.92 -25.10 5.18
CA LEU A 91 7.30 -23.93 5.94
C LEU A 91 7.86 -22.85 5.02
N LEU A 92 7.25 -21.66 5.01
CA LEU A 92 7.79 -20.49 4.35
C LEU A 92 8.70 -19.74 5.30
N PRO A 93 10.03 -19.82 5.13
CA PRO A 93 11.00 -19.29 6.09
C PRO A 93 11.09 -17.76 6.05
N PHE A 94 11.87 -17.20 6.98
CA PHE A 94 12.17 -15.78 7.10
C PHE A 94 10.92 -14.90 7.28
N ARG A 95 10.01 -15.34 8.12
CA ARG A 95 8.83 -14.57 8.54
C ARG A 95 9.02 -14.08 9.96
N SER A 96 8.77 -12.78 10.18
CA SER A 96 8.88 -12.17 11.51
C SER A 96 7.50 -11.97 12.12
N TYR A 97 7.39 -12.32 13.39
CA TYR A 97 6.23 -12.02 14.23
C TYR A 97 6.75 -11.44 15.55
N GLU A 98 6.30 -10.25 15.93
CA GLU A 98 6.72 -9.51 17.16
C GLU A 98 8.25 -9.49 17.39
N GLY A 99 9.03 -9.34 16.32
CA GLY A 99 10.49 -9.30 16.36
C GLY A 99 11.20 -10.66 16.41
N SER A 100 10.45 -11.76 16.50
CA SER A 100 10.98 -13.12 16.40
C SER A 100 10.96 -13.60 14.96
N VAL A 101 12.06 -14.23 14.51
CA VAL A 101 12.15 -14.86 13.19
C VAL A 101 11.61 -16.28 13.26
N GLY A 102 10.81 -16.68 12.29
CA GLY A 102 10.23 -18.01 12.16
C GLY A 102 9.72 -18.24 10.73
N SER A 103 8.68 -19.03 10.59
CA SER A 103 8.12 -19.43 9.30
C SER A 103 6.61 -19.32 9.30
N HIS A 104 5.99 -19.26 8.10
CA HIS A 104 4.57 -19.53 7.97
C HIS A 104 4.35 -20.99 7.61
N ALA A 105 3.45 -21.65 8.34
CA ALA A 105 3.01 -23.00 8.01
C ALA A 105 1.94 -22.93 6.91
N VAL A 106 2.21 -23.52 5.75
CA VAL A 106 1.30 -23.58 4.62
C VAL A 106 1.04 -25.03 4.27
N THR A 107 -0.23 -25.42 4.33
CA THR A 107 -0.65 -26.81 4.14
C THR A 107 -1.76 -26.87 3.10
N PRO A 108 -1.69 -27.77 2.11
CA PRO A 108 -2.82 -28.02 1.22
C PRO A 108 -4.01 -28.60 1.99
N LEU A 109 -5.19 -28.07 1.76
CA LEU A 109 -6.47 -28.62 2.19
C LEU A 109 -7.15 -29.24 0.99
N VAL A 110 -7.42 -30.54 1.04
CA VAL A 110 -8.11 -31.29 0.00
C VAL A 110 -9.60 -31.29 0.34
N LEU A 111 -10.40 -30.71 -0.53
CA LEU A 111 -11.85 -30.64 -0.39
C LEU A 111 -12.52 -31.94 -0.87
N ASP A 112 -13.81 -32.12 -0.58
CA ASP A 112 -14.55 -33.36 -0.93
C ASP A 112 -14.64 -33.61 -2.43
N ASP A 113 -14.61 -32.58 -3.24
CA ASP A 113 -14.60 -32.66 -4.71
C ASP A 113 -13.20 -32.93 -5.31
N GLY A 114 -12.18 -33.05 -4.47
CA GLY A 114 -10.78 -33.24 -4.85
C GLY A 114 -10.04 -31.94 -5.16
N THR A 115 -10.69 -30.79 -5.15
CA THR A 115 -10.04 -29.48 -5.26
C THR A 115 -9.07 -29.27 -4.10
N VAL A 116 -7.91 -28.67 -4.38
CA VAL A 116 -6.90 -28.36 -3.37
C VAL A 116 -6.80 -26.88 -3.18
N VAL A 117 -6.89 -26.40 -1.94
CA VAL A 117 -6.62 -24.99 -1.60
C VAL A 117 -5.43 -24.91 -0.65
N LEU A 118 -4.49 -24.00 -0.94
CA LEU A 118 -3.36 -23.74 -0.04
C LEU A 118 -3.82 -22.92 1.14
N VAL A 119 -3.59 -23.41 2.35
CA VAL A 119 -3.97 -22.72 3.58
C VAL A 119 -2.72 -22.26 4.32
N ASN A 120 -2.52 -20.95 4.42
CA ASN A 120 -1.55 -20.40 5.36
C ASN A 120 -2.17 -20.43 6.76
N ARG A 121 -1.71 -21.38 7.57
CA ARG A 121 -2.22 -21.65 8.93
C ARG A 121 -1.74 -20.61 9.96
N GLY A 122 -0.68 -19.86 9.65
CA GLY A 122 -0.13 -18.84 10.53
C GLY A 122 1.37 -18.96 10.75
N TRP A 123 1.89 -18.14 11.66
CA TRP A 123 3.31 -18.11 12.02
C TRP A 123 3.66 -19.17 13.06
N VAL A 124 4.81 -19.80 12.84
CA VAL A 124 5.42 -20.80 13.76
C VAL A 124 6.90 -20.46 14.00
N PRO A 125 7.43 -20.67 15.21
CA PRO A 125 8.87 -20.65 15.44
C PRO A 125 9.42 -21.92 14.82
N ASP A 126 10.30 -21.91 13.88
CA ASP A 126 10.94 -23.04 13.15
C ASP A 126 10.85 -24.43 13.83
N LEU A 127 9.68 -24.76 14.33
CA LEU A 127 9.34 -26.02 14.98
C LEU A 127 8.25 -26.73 14.18
N PRO A 128 8.31 -28.07 14.07
CA PRO A 128 7.25 -28.84 13.45
C PRO A 128 5.90 -28.58 14.13
N THR A 129 4.94 -28.07 13.37
CA THR A 129 3.57 -27.82 13.84
C THR A 129 2.61 -28.51 12.88
N PRO A 130 2.41 -29.82 13.01
CA PRO A 130 1.59 -30.59 12.10
C PRO A 130 0.15 -30.04 12.05
N PRO A 131 -0.52 -30.13 10.88
CA PRO A 131 -1.93 -29.79 10.79
C PRO A 131 -2.78 -30.75 11.61
N PRO A 132 -4.00 -30.37 12.01
CA PRO A 132 -4.94 -31.29 12.62
C PRO A 132 -5.31 -32.40 11.62
N GLY A 133 -5.47 -33.63 12.12
CA GLY A 133 -5.91 -34.77 11.32
C GLY A 133 -7.43 -34.85 11.19
N GLY A 134 -7.88 -35.58 10.17
CA GLY A 134 -9.30 -35.74 9.87
C GLY A 134 -9.92 -34.57 9.13
N GLU A 135 -11.23 -34.63 8.95
CA GLU A 135 -11.98 -33.55 8.30
C GLU A 135 -12.05 -32.32 9.21
N VAL A 136 -11.77 -31.17 8.64
CA VAL A 136 -11.80 -29.87 9.34
C VAL A 136 -12.52 -28.82 8.50
N THR A 137 -13.20 -27.89 9.18
CA THR A 137 -13.67 -26.68 8.54
C THR A 137 -12.75 -25.53 8.90
N VAL A 138 -12.19 -24.88 7.87
CA VAL A 138 -11.26 -23.76 7.98
C VAL A 138 -11.97 -22.49 7.57
N GLU A 139 -11.86 -21.46 8.38
CA GLU A 139 -12.30 -20.11 8.01
C GLU A 139 -11.11 -19.23 7.70
N GLY A 140 -11.22 -18.40 6.66
CA GLY A 140 -10.11 -17.53 6.26
C GLY A 140 -10.50 -16.51 5.21
N ILE A 141 -9.49 -15.78 4.74
CA ILE A 141 -9.61 -14.75 3.71
C ILE A 141 -8.85 -15.20 2.46
N LEU A 142 -9.52 -15.16 1.31
CA LEU A 142 -8.89 -15.51 0.04
C LEU A 142 -7.89 -14.45 -0.40
N MET A 143 -6.69 -14.90 -0.75
CA MET A 143 -5.56 -14.06 -1.15
C MET A 143 -5.02 -14.49 -2.51
N THR A 144 -4.44 -13.56 -3.26
CA THR A 144 -3.83 -13.84 -4.58
C THR A 144 -2.36 -14.24 -4.44
N SER A 145 -1.86 -15.11 -5.32
CA SER A 145 -0.45 -15.56 -5.38
C SER A 145 0.56 -14.42 -5.55
N GLY A 146 0.16 -13.29 -6.12
CA GLY A 146 1.01 -12.10 -6.29
C GLY A 146 1.25 -11.27 -5.02
N ASP A 147 0.66 -11.64 -3.90
CA ASP A 147 0.96 -10.99 -2.63
C ASP A 147 2.32 -11.51 -2.13
N ARG A 148 3.34 -10.66 -2.12
CA ARG A 148 4.77 -10.97 -1.87
C ARG A 148 5.06 -11.72 -0.55
N ARG A 149 4.02 -12.04 0.22
CA ARG A 149 4.13 -12.74 1.50
C ARG A 149 4.08 -14.26 1.40
N THR A 150 3.68 -14.79 0.25
CA THR A 150 3.70 -16.23 -0.02
C THR A 150 4.58 -16.49 -1.23
N SER A 151 5.56 -17.36 -1.08
CA SER A 151 6.39 -17.83 -2.18
C SER A 151 5.93 -19.22 -2.69
N VAL A 152 4.81 -19.72 -2.22
CA VAL A 152 4.23 -20.96 -2.74
C VAL A 152 3.48 -20.59 -4.01
N ASP A 153 4.00 -21.11 -5.12
CA ASP A 153 3.32 -21.04 -6.40
C ASP A 153 2.29 -22.17 -6.42
N VAL A 154 1.03 -21.80 -6.65
CA VAL A 154 -0.06 -22.78 -6.77
C VAL A 154 0.18 -23.67 -7.98
N ASP A 155 0.88 -23.14 -9.00
CA ASP A 155 1.22 -23.86 -10.23
C ASP A 155 2.24 -25.00 -10.01
N ASP A 156 2.97 -25.00 -8.89
CA ASP A 156 3.88 -26.11 -8.52
C ASP A 156 3.14 -27.34 -7.96
N LEU A 157 1.83 -27.22 -7.69
CA LEU A 157 1.01 -28.35 -7.27
C LEU A 157 0.51 -29.07 -8.53
N ASP A 158 1.00 -30.30 -8.75
CA ASP A 158 0.52 -31.21 -9.81
C ASP A 158 -0.91 -31.75 -9.50
N ARG A 159 -1.86 -30.84 -9.24
CA ARG A 159 -3.25 -31.10 -8.85
C ARG A 159 -4.15 -29.96 -9.36
N ASP A 160 -5.44 -30.19 -9.45
CA ASP A 160 -6.44 -29.15 -9.63
C ASP A 160 -6.46 -28.25 -8.39
N ALA A 161 -5.61 -27.23 -8.40
CA ALA A 161 -5.47 -26.30 -7.30
C ALA A 161 -6.38 -25.09 -7.49
N PHE A 162 -6.98 -24.64 -6.38
CA PHE A 162 -7.71 -23.38 -6.37
C PHE A 162 -6.76 -22.21 -6.66
N PRO A 163 -7.10 -21.27 -7.54
CA PRO A 163 -6.18 -20.22 -8.02
C PRO A 163 -5.82 -19.18 -6.94
N LEU A 164 -6.48 -19.22 -5.80
CA LEU A 164 -6.23 -18.36 -4.65
C LEU A 164 -5.80 -19.21 -3.47
N TRP A 165 -5.08 -18.63 -2.53
CA TRP A 165 -4.76 -19.29 -1.28
C TRP A 165 -5.55 -18.69 -0.12
N LEU A 166 -5.74 -19.45 0.94
CA LEU A 166 -6.51 -19.07 2.10
C LEU A 166 -5.58 -18.62 3.24
N LEU A 167 -5.74 -17.38 3.68
CA LEU A 167 -5.17 -16.91 4.94
C LEU A 167 -6.11 -17.32 6.06
N GLN A 168 -5.74 -18.34 6.83
CA GLN A 168 -6.59 -18.84 7.91
C GLN A 168 -6.75 -17.78 9.01
N THR A 169 -8.01 -17.47 9.31
CA THR A 169 -8.44 -16.63 10.43
C THR A 169 -9.13 -17.50 11.48
N GLY A 170 -9.70 -16.92 12.50
CA GLY A 170 -10.38 -17.66 13.55
C GLY A 170 -9.44 -18.05 14.70
N PRO A 171 -9.94 -18.73 15.73
CA PRO A 171 -9.11 -19.10 16.87
C PRO A 171 -8.02 -20.08 16.46
N PRO A 172 -6.81 -19.99 17.06
CA PRO A 172 -5.81 -21.02 16.90
C PRO A 172 -6.33 -22.35 17.43
N PRO A 173 -5.80 -23.49 16.95
CA PRO A 173 -6.09 -24.79 17.55
C PRO A 173 -5.61 -24.81 19.02
N ASP A 174 -6.01 -25.82 19.75
CA ASP A 174 -5.51 -26.05 21.12
C ASP A 174 -3.98 -26.08 21.10
N GLY A 175 -3.37 -25.01 21.60
CA GLY A 175 -1.92 -24.81 21.59
C GLY A 175 -1.51 -23.39 21.24
N ASP A 176 -0.20 -23.09 21.42
CA ASP A 176 0.33 -21.75 21.17
C ASP A 176 0.55 -21.46 19.67
N TYR A 177 0.62 -22.49 18.83
CA TYR A 177 0.99 -22.39 17.41
C TYR A 177 0.07 -23.22 16.49
N PRO A 178 -0.11 -22.79 15.23
CA PRO A 178 0.37 -21.56 14.59
C PRO A 178 -0.34 -20.30 15.10
N ILE A 179 0.42 -19.21 15.26
CA ILE A 179 -0.18 -17.90 15.58
C ILE A 179 -0.86 -17.39 14.30
N ARG A 180 -2.15 -17.06 14.40
CA ARG A 180 -2.91 -16.52 13.27
C ARG A 180 -2.37 -15.17 12.85
N LEU A 181 -2.29 -14.96 11.56
CA LEU A 181 -1.85 -13.68 11.00
C LEU A 181 -3.02 -12.70 10.94
N ASP A 182 -2.72 -11.44 11.11
CA ASP A 182 -3.70 -10.39 10.92
C ASP A 182 -4.23 -10.35 9.48
N PRO A 183 -5.50 -10.00 9.28
CA PRO A 183 -6.03 -9.68 7.96
C PRO A 183 -5.18 -8.65 7.23
N PRO A 184 -5.30 -8.51 5.88
CA PRO A 184 -4.55 -7.52 5.13
C PRO A 184 -4.65 -6.13 5.72
N ALA A 185 -3.50 -5.49 5.94
CA ALA A 185 -3.44 -4.17 6.54
C ALA A 185 -4.20 -3.13 5.71
N ARG A 186 -5.03 -2.33 6.39
CA ARG A 186 -5.85 -1.26 5.81
C ARG A 186 -5.31 0.13 6.15
N ASP A 187 -3.99 0.27 6.17
CA ASP A 187 -3.36 1.56 6.42
C ASP A 187 -3.49 2.51 5.22
N GLU A 188 -3.66 3.80 5.48
CA GLU A 188 -3.71 4.84 4.45
C GLU A 188 -2.30 5.25 3.98
N GLY A 189 -1.25 4.82 4.69
CA GLY A 189 0.12 5.30 4.48
C GLY A 189 0.29 6.78 4.80
N PRO A 190 1.49 7.34 4.57
CA PRO A 190 1.81 8.73 4.91
C PRO A 190 1.37 9.76 3.87
N HIS A 191 0.50 9.39 2.91
CA HIS A 191 0.13 10.23 1.77
C HIS A 191 -0.47 11.57 2.17
N ARG A 192 -1.34 11.61 3.21
CA ARG A 192 -1.94 12.84 3.72
C ARG A 192 -0.90 13.82 4.24
N SER A 193 0.07 13.36 5.01
CA SER A 193 1.11 14.24 5.56
C SER A 193 2.04 14.77 4.47
N TYR A 194 2.38 13.96 3.47
CA TYR A 194 3.14 14.41 2.30
C TYR A 194 2.36 15.40 1.44
N ALA A 195 1.07 15.23 1.23
CA ALA A 195 0.25 16.21 0.51
C ALA A 195 0.28 17.58 1.20
N ILE A 196 0.09 17.61 2.52
CA ILE A 196 0.17 18.84 3.32
C ILE A 196 1.57 19.49 3.17
N GLN A 197 2.62 18.70 3.25
CA GLN A 197 4.00 19.19 3.11
C GLN A 197 4.25 19.85 1.75
N TRP A 198 3.79 19.22 0.66
CA TRP A 198 3.95 19.77 -0.68
C TRP A 198 3.17 21.07 -0.87
N PHE A 199 1.93 21.15 -0.37
CA PHE A 199 1.16 22.39 -0.41
C PHE A 199 1.77 23.50 0.45
N LEU A 200 2.37 23.18 1.60
CA LEU A 200 3.11 24.14 2.39
C LEU A 200 4.32 24.69 1.63
N PHE A 201 5.09 23.85 0.95
CA PHE A 201 6.20 24.30 0.11
C PHE A 201 5.72 25.19 -1.03
N ALA A 202 4.63 24.85 -1.71
CA ALA A 202 4.02 25.71 -2.72
C ALA A 202 3.62 27.06 -2.12
N GLY A 203 2.99 27.09 -0.95
CA GLY A 203 2.58 28.29 -0.24
C GLY A 203 3.77 29.17 0.17
N VAL A 204 4.84 28.58 0.70
CA VAL A 204 6.06 29.30 1.07
C VAL A 204 6.68 30.01 -0.14
N VAL A 205 6.76 29.34 -1.30
CA VAL A 205 7.27 29.98 -2.53
C VAL A 205 6.30 31.03 -3.04
N ALA A 206 5.00 30.75 -3.11
CA ALA A 206 3.98 31.65 -3.64
C ALA A 206 3.85 32.94 -2.82
N VAL A 207 4.07 32.90 -1.52
CA VAL A 207 4.02 34.07 -0.62
C VAL A 207 5.40 34.70 -0.44
N GLY A 208 6.41 33.89 -0.21
CA GLY A 208 7.77 34.35 0.09
C GLY A 208 8.42 35.08 -1.09
N TYR A 209 8.23 34.57 -2.31
CA TYR A 209 8.83 35.18 -3.49
C TYR A 209 8.29 36.61 -3.78
N PRO A 210 7.00 36.90 -3.78
CA PRO A 210 6.48 38.28 -3.87
C PRO A 210 6.96 39.20 -2.73
N ILE A 211 7.09 38.69 -1.51
CA ILE A 211 7.62 39.48 -0.38
C ILE A 211 9.07 39.86 -0.65
N LEU A 212 9.89 38.91 -1.13
CA LEU A 212 11.28 39.17 -1.52
C LEU A 212 11.37 40.27 -2.58
N LEU A 213 10.53 40.21 -3.63
CA LEU A 213 10.48 41.22 -4.69
C LEU A 213 10.10 42.59 -4.14
N ARG A 214 9.09 42.69 -3.25
CA ARG A 214 8.67 43.96 -2.62
C ARG A 214 9.78 44.54 -1.75
N ARG A 215 10.48 43.76 -0.95
CA ARG A 215 11.61 44.23 -0.13
C ARG A 215 12.73 44.77 -1.02
N ARG A 216 13.09 44.06 -2.08
CA ARG A 216 14.15 44.51 -3.00
C ARG A 216 13.81 45.75 -3.78
N SER A 217 12.50 46.00 -4.06
CA SER A 217 12.06 47.23 -4.70
C SER A 217 12.15 48.47 -3.78
N ARG A 218 12.05 48.26 -2.46
CA ARG A 218 12.12 49.36 -1.46
C ARG A 218 13.56 49.72 -1.10
N GLU A 219 14.50 48.82 -1.22
CA GLU A 219 15.93 49.02 -0.90
C GLU A 219 16.71 49.80 -1.96
N ARG A 220 16.07 50.13 -3.09
CA ARG A 220 16.70 50.98 -4.11
C ARG A 220 16.33 52.43 -3.83
N PRO A 221 17.30 53.26 -3.40
CA PRO A 221 17.07 54.73 -3.38
C PRO A 221 16.76 55.20 -4.78
N ALA A 222 15.77 56.12 -4.85
CA ALA A 222 15.54 56.89 -6.06
C ALA A 222 16.82 57.70 -6.35
N GLY A 223 17.65 57.24 -7.31
CA GLY A 223 18.80 57.96 -7.84
C GLY A 223 18.34 58.84 -9.01
#